data_c8f2945aaedb699d94fede65f0c64972
#
_entry.id   c8f2945aaedb699d94fede65f0c64972
#
_cell.length_a   1.000
_cell.length_b   1.000
_cell.length_c   1.000
_cell.angle_alpha   90.00
_cell.angle_beta   90.00
_cell.angle_gamma   90.00
#
_symmetry.space_group_name_H-M   'P 1'
#
loop_
_entity.id
_entity.type
_entity.pdbx_description
1 polymer ?
#
loop_
_entity_poly.entity_id
_entity_poly.type
_entity_poly.pdbx_seq_one_letter_code
_entity_poly.pdbx_strand_id
1 'polypeptide(L)'
;MKTDLKLTRDLRITFSVDTPDHGRVHVHSLPLARSIFETFVLELGETYSKVFGSYDPKHVAMTAPQMALPALRAVAKRMGTWDGAGGLEVGLINELARLTNVAHAGPGGWEQLPIHLAHQRGILDDDTHAEVLSSLVFFFLTLRVGPDVLREDTLRMASSARGWQYTSLGFTEYLASLPTSTPVASTTKKRSSVIG
;
A
#
# COMPACT_ATOMS: atom_id res chain seq x y z
N MET A 1 14.84 15.69 -15.12
CA MET A 1 15.86 15.14 -14.21
C MET A 1 15.64 13.64 -14.16
N LYS A 2 16.54 12.83 -14.74
CA LYS A 2 16.51 11.38 -14.58
C LYS A 2 17.02 11.09 -13.16
N THR A 3 16.14 10.78 -12.27
CA THR A 3 16.52 10.24 -10.96
C THR A 3 16.86 8.78 -11.20
N ASP A 4 18.16 8.46 -11.21
CA ASP A 4 18.60 7.07 -11.20
C ASP A 4 18.11 6.45 -9.88
N LEU A 5 17.02 5.71 -9.98
CA LEU A 5 16.43 5.00 -8.85
C LEU A 5 17.35 3.82 -8.53
N LYS A 6 18.31 4.02 -7.61
CA LYS A 6 19.05 2.90 -7.05
C LYS A 6 18.07 2.06 -6.23
N LEU A 7 17.63 0.94 -6.80
CA LEU A 7 16.80 -0.06 -6.12
C LEU A 7 17.62 -0.73 -5.01
N THR A 8 17.75 -0.05 -3.88
CA THR A 8 18.38 -0.61 -2.68
C THR A 8 17.40 -1.51 -1.94
N ARG A 9 17.91 -2.45 -1.13
CA ARG A 9 17.08 -3.35 -0.31
C ARG A 9 16.24 -2.61 0.73
N ASP A 10 16.57 -1.35 1.01
CA ASP A 10 15.91 -0.49 1.99
C ASP A 10 14.87 0.45 1.35
N LEU A 11 14.49 0.17 0.10
CA LEU A 11 13.53 0.98 -0.62
C LEU A 11 12.17 0.95 0.09
N ARG A 12 11.69 2.11 0.48
CA ARG A 12 10.39 2.35 1.08
C ARG A 12 9.45 2.91 0.04
N ILE A 13 8.17 2.65 0.20
CA ILE A 13 7.14 3.22 -0.65
C ILE A 13 6.35 4.26 0.13
N THR A 14 6.06 5.38 -0.51
CA THR A 14 5.10 6.39 -0.06
C THR A 14 4.09 6.66 -1.16
N PHE A 15 2.85 6.83 -0.79
CA PHE A 15 1.77 7.22 -1.70
C PHE A 15 0.62 7.86 -0.92
N SER A 16 -0.29 8.49 -1.65
CA SER A 16 -1.47 9.09 -1.04
C SER A 16 -2.72 8.41 -1.54
N VAL A 17 -3.71 8.32 -0.68
CA VAL A 17 -5.09 7.92 -1.00
C VAL A 17 -6.04 9.03 -0.56
N ASP A 18 -7.10 9.24 -1.31
CA ASP A 18 -8.14 10.20 -0.92
C ASP A 18 -9.25 9.43 -0.19
N THR A 19 -9.61 9.89 1.01
CA THR A 19 -10.66 9.30 1.84
C THR A 19 -11.86 10.24 1.91
N PRO A 20 -13.11 9.72 2.04
CA PRO A 20 -14.29 10.55 2.01
C PRO A 20 -14.36 11.60 3.12
N ASP A 21 -13.94 11.23 4.34
CA ASP A 21 -14.12 12.04 5.54
C ASP A 21 -12.85 12.76 6.02
N HIS A 22 -11.67 12.26 5.63
CA HIS A 22 -10.39 12.79 6.10
C HIS A 22 -9.54 13.40 4.99
N GLY A 23 -10.08 13.47 3.75
CA GLY A 23 -9.36 14.00 2.60
C GLY A 23 -8.13 13.16 2.25
N ARG A 24 -7.03 13.82 1.90
CA ARG A 24 -5.81 13.14 1.49
C ARG A 24 -5.04 12.58 2.67
N VAL A 25 -4.82 11.29 2.63
CA VAL A 25 -4.07 10.51 3.62
C VAL A 25 -2.79 10.00 2.97
N HIS A 26 -1.67 10.08 3.68
CA HIS A 26 -0.37 9.64 3.19
C HIS A 26 0.01 8.32 3.83
N VAL A 27 0.41 7.37 3.00
CA VAL A 27 0.87 6.03 3.41
C VAL A 27 2.38 5.96 3.28
N HIS A 28 3.03 5.35 4.26
CA HIS A 28 4.45 5.06 4.24
C HIS A 28 4.69 3.65 4.76
N SER A 29 5.35 2.80 3.96
CA SER A 29 5.64 1.42 4.34
C SER A 29 7.13 1.12 4.29
N LEU A 30 7.60 0.43 5.32
CA LEU A 30 8.95 -0.12 5.39
C LEU A 30 9.07 -1.39 4.54
N PRO A 31 10.28 -1.76 4.10
CA PRO A 31 10.49 -2.99 3.33
C PRO A 31 10.22 -4.24 4.16
N LEU A 32 9.60 -5.24 3.54
CA LEU A 32 9.37 -6.55 4.14
C LEU A 32 10.69 -7.31 4.34
N ALA A 33 10.82 -7.99 5.47
CA ALA A 33 11.97 -8.82 5.75
C ALA A 33 12.10 -9.98 4.72
N ARG A 34 13.35 -10.32 4.37
CA ARG A 34 13.63 -11.37 3.40
C ARG A 34 13.08 -12.74 3.84
N SER A 35 13.16 -13.04 5.13
CA SER A 35 12.63 -14.30 5.70
C SER A 35 11.15 -14.50 5.46
N ILE A 36 10.35 -13.43 5.55
CA ILE A 36 8.90 -13.48 5.26
C ILE A 36 8.68 -13.82 3.78
N PHE A 37 9.44 -13.18 2.88
CA PHE A 37 9.36 -13.50 1.46
C PHE A 37 9.72 -14.97 1.20
N GLU A 38 10.79 -15.48 1.80
CA GLU A 38 11.24 -16.88 1.61
C GLU A 38 10.22 -17.90 2.13
N THR A 39 9.49 -17.56 3.20
CA THR A 39 8.43 -18.42 3.75
C THR A 39 7.27 -18.62 2.75
N PHE A 40 6.90 -17.57 2.02
CA PHE A 40 5.74 -17.58 1.11
C PHE A 40 6.12 -17.48 -0.38
N VAL A 41 7.31 -17.96 -0.73
CA VAL A 41 7.87 -17.79 -2.08
C VAL A 41 7.01 -18.41 -3.18
N LEU A 42 6.35 -19.54 -2.92
CA LEU A 42 5.51 -20.23 -3.90
C LEU A 42 4.23 -19.45 -4.20
N GLU A 43 3.54 -19.01 -3.15
CA GLU A 43 2.32 -18.22 -3.26
C GLU A 43 2.59 -16.87 -3.94
N LEU A 44 3.69 -16.22 -3.55
CA LEU A 44 4.11 -14.95 -4.13
C LEU A 44 4.52 -15.12 -5.61
N GLY A 45 5.24 -16.18 -5.94
CA GLY A 45 5.66 -16.49 -7.32
C GLY A 45 4.46 -16.75 -8.23
N GLU A 46 3.49 -17.55 -7.79
CA GLU A 46 2.27 -17.80 -8.57
C GLU A 46 1.42 -16.54 -8.69
N THR A 47 1.30 -15.76 -7.61
CA THR A 47 0.58 -14.48 -7.63
C THR A 47 1.22 -13.52 -8.61
N TYR A 48 2.56 -13.42 -8.61
CA TYR A 48 3.29 -12.61 -9.58
C TYR A 48 2.93 -13.00 -11.01
N SER A 49 2.98 -14.28 -11.33
CA SER A 49 2.63 -14.78 -12.66
C SER A 49 1.20 -14.42 -13.08
N LYS A 50 0.24 -14.46 -12.15
CA LYS A 50 -1.16 -14.07 -12.41
C LYS A 50 -1.35 -12.57 -12.61
N VAL A 51 -0.66 -11.77 -11.80
CA VAL A 51 -0.81 -10.31 -11.81
C VAL A 51 -0.06 -9.68 -12.98
N PHE A 52 1.11 -10.22 -13.33
CA PHE A 52 2.00 -9.69 -14.37
C PHE A 52 1.97 -10.49 -15.67
N GLY A 53 1.19 -11.55 -15.75
CA GLY A 53 1.08 -12.39 -16.97
C GLY A 53 0.39 -11.73 -18.15
N SER A 54 -0.14 -10.52 -17.99
CA SER A 54 -0.62 -9.69 -19.11
C SER A 54 0.57 -9.06 -19.82
N TYR A 55 0.58 -9.14 -21.17
CA TYR A 55 1.65 -8.60 -22.00
C TYR A 55 1.64 -7.08 -22.13
N ASP A 56 0.62 -6.37 -21.63
CA ASP A 56 0.56 -4.91 -21.67
C ASP A 56 1.04 -4.27 -20.34
N PRO A 57 2.28 -3.70 -20.33
CA PRO A 57 2.83 -3.08 -19.14
C PRO A 57 2.00 -1.91 -18.59
N LYS A 58 1.30 -1.17 -19.45
CA LYS A 58 0.43 -0.05 -19.01
C LYS A 58 -0.78 -0.58 -18.27
N HIS A 59 -1.41 -1.63 -18.78
CA HIS A 59 -2.54 -2.28 -18.14
C HIS A 59 -2.12 -2.83 -16.76
N VAL A 60 -0.97 -3.51 -16.69
CA VAL A 60 -0.40 -4.00 -15.42
C VAL A 60 -0.21 -2.86 -14.42
N ALA A 61 0.42 -1.76 -14.81
CA ALA A 61 0.67 -0.64 -13.90
C ALA A 61 -0.61 0.01 -13.37
N MET A 62 -1.70 0.00 -14.13
CA MET A 62 -2.97 0.61 -13.75
C MET A 62 -3.85 -0.31 -12.88
N THR A 63 -3.92 -1.59 -13.19
CA THR A 63 -4.89 -2.51 -12.58
C THR A 63 -4.26 -3.46 -11.56
N ALA A 64 -3.01 -3.87 -11.77
CA ALA A 64 -2.34 -4.83 -10.91
C ALA A 64 -2.25 -4.42 -9.43
N PRO A 65 -2.04 -3.14 -9.07
CA PRO A 65 -2.07 -2.73 -7.68
C PRO A 65 -3.37 -3.05 -6.95
N GLN A 66 -4.52 -2.95 -7.61
CA GLN A 66 -5.82 -3.30 -7.03
C GLN A 66 -6.06 -4.81 -6.98
N MET A 67 -5.46 -5.54 -7.90
CA MET A 67 -5.66 -6.99 -8.04
C MET A 67 -4.69 -7.84 -7.22
N ALA A 68 -3.60 -7.27 -6.72
CA ALA A 68 -2.52 -8.04 -6.12
C ALA A 68 -2.94 -8.81 -4.86
N LEU A 69 -3.62 -8.17 -3.91
CA LEU A 69 -4.09 -8.84 -2.69
C LEU A 69 -5.23 -9.84 -2.98
N PRO A 70 -6.27 -9.53 -3.77
CA PRO A 70 -7.25 -10.52 -4.19
C PRO A 70 -6.64 -11.74 -4.88
N ALA A 71 -5.67 -11.53 -5.78
CA ALA A 71 -4.97 -12.63 -6.46
C ALA A 71 -4.15 -13.48 -5.48
N LEU A 72 -3.41 -12.85 -4.57
CA LEU A 72 -2.64 -13.54 -3.53
C LEU A 72 -3.54 -14.37 -2.61
N ARG A 73 -4.66 -13.78 -2.16
CA ARG A 73 -5.65 -14.49 -1.34
C ARG A 73 -6.22 -15.70 -2.06
N ALA A 74 -6.56 -15.57 -3.35
CA ALA A 74 -7.07 -16.67 -4.15
C ALA A 74 -6.04 -17.81 -4.33
N VAL A 75 -4.77 -17.47 -4.56
CA VAL A 75 -3.66 -18.43 -4.64
C VAL A 75 -3.49 -19.16 -3.32
N ALA A 76 -3.31 -18.42 -2.22
CA ALA A 76 -3.04 -19.00 -0.91
C ALA A 76 -4.22 -19.85 -0.39
N LYS A 77 -5.48 -19.43 -0.61
CA LYS A 77 -6.65 -20.25 -0.27
C LYS A 77 -6.69 -21.55 -1.06
N ARG A 78 -6.39 -21.52 -2.35
CA ARG A 78 -6.32 -22.73 -3.18
C ARG A 78 -5.21 -23.67 -2.72
N MET A 79 -4.08 -23.13 -2.23
CA MET A 79 -2.97 -23.90 -1.69
C MET A 79 -3.17 -24.34 -0.23
N GLY A 80 -4.23 -23.86 0.43
CA GLY A 80 -4.51 -24.16 1.85
C GLY A 80 -3.56 -23.44 2.82
N THR A 81 -2.90 -22.39 2.38
CA THR A 81 -1.87 -21.66 3.15
C THR A 81 -2.33 -20.26 3.60
N TRP A 82 -3.57 -19.86 3.36
CA TRP A 82 -4.06 -18.54 3.75
C TRP A 82 -4.29 -18.42 5.26
N ASP A 83 -5.02 -19.38 5.84
CA ASP A 83 -5.49 -19.32 7.21
C ASP A 83 -4.53 -20.02 8.20
N GLY A 84 -4.71 -19.74 9.49
CA GLY A 84 -3.96 -20.38 10.58
C GLY A 84 -2.78 -19.57 11.10
N ALA A 85 -2.20 -20.00 12.22
CA ALA A 85 -1.13 -19.28 12.92
C ALA A 85 0.15 -19.09 12.08
N GLY A 86 0.43 -20.02 11.14
CA GLY A 86 1.54 -19.93 10.19
C GLY A 86 1.08 -19.52 8.79
N GLY A 87 -0.18 -19.16 8.63
CA GLY A 87 -0.77 -18.81 7.33
C GLY A 87 -0.29 -17.46 6.80
N LEU A 88 -0.53 -17.25 5.52
CA LEU A 88 -0.10 -16.06 4.80
C LEU A 88 -0.77 -14.78 5.34
N GLU A 89 -2.03 -14.87 5.77
CA GLU A 89 -2.73 -13.74 6.38
C GLU A 89 -2.00 -13.23 7.63
N VAL A 90 -1.62 -14.12 8.52
CA VAL A 90 -0.92 -13.77 9.76
C VAL A 90 0.55 -13.41 9.49
N GLY A 91 1.25 -14.22 8.71
CA GLY A 91 2.68 -14.08 8.49
C GLY A 91 3.08 -12.96 7.53
N LEU A 92 2.27 -12.68 6.50
CA LEU A 92 2.58 -11.69 5.49
C LEU A 92 1.72 -10.42 5.63
N ILE A 93 0.38 -10.56 5.63
CA ILE A 93 -0.50 -9.38 5.58
C ILE A 93 -0.44 -8.58 6.88
N ASN A 94 -0.45 -9.25 8.02
CA ASN A 94 -0.30 -8.56 9.31
C ASN A 94 1.10 -7.93 9.46
N GLU A 95 2.14 -8.55 8.89
CA GLU A 95 3.47 -7.96 8.89
C GLU A 95 3.55 -6.72 7.99
N LEU A 96 2.93 -6.74 6.80
CA LEU A 96 2.78 -5.55 5.97
C LEU A 96 2.05 -4.43 6.72
N ALA A 97 0.95 -4.77 7.39
CA ALA A 97 0.21 -3.79 8.19
C ALA A 97 1.06 -3.22 9.34
N ARG A 98 1.86 -4.07 10.01
CA ARG A 98 2.77 -3.64 11.08
C ARG A 98 3.86 -2.67 10.60
N LEU A 99 4.34 -2.86 9.36
CA LEU A 99 5.40 -2.04 8.75
C LEU A 99 4.86 -0.76 8.12
N THR A 100 3.55 -0.56 8.13
CA THR A 100 2.88 0.54 7.42
C THR A 100 2.28 1.54 8.40
N ASN A 101 2.64 2.80 8.19
CA ASN A 101 2.07 3.93 8.89
C ASN A 101 1.30 4.84 7.93
N VAL A 102 0.33 5.52 8.50
CA VAL A 102 -0.57 6.45 7.81
C VAL A 102 -0.43 7.82 8.46
N ALA A 103 -0.38 8.87 7.66
CA ALA A 103 -0.45 10.24 8.13
C ALA A 103 -1.69 10.91 7.58
N HIS A 104 -2.45 11.57 8.45
CA HIS A 104 -3.62 12.36 8.09
C HIS A 104 -3.53 13.76 8.71
N ALA A 105 -4.29 14.71 8.16
CA ALA A 105 -4.34 16.07 8.69
C ALA A 105 -5.15 16.08 10.00
N GLY A 106 -4.48 16.43 11.11
CA GLY A 106 -5.10 16.65 12.40
C GLY A 106 -5.11 18.13 12.79
N PRO A 107 -5.74 18.49 13.93
CA PRO A 107 -5.83 19.87 14.41
C PRO A 107 -4.47 20.56 14.63
N GLY A 108 -3.44 19.78 14.98
CA GLY A 108 -2.09 20.29 15.27
C GLY A 108 -1.09 20.09 14.13
N GLY A 109 -1.51 19.62 12.98
CA GLY A 109 -0.63 19.26 11.87
C GLY A 109 -0.81 17.82 11.41
N TRP A 110 0.25 17.22 10.88
CA TRP A 110 0.20 15.81 10.48
C TRP A 110 0.23 14.88 11.70
N GLU A 111 -0.82 14.06 11.83
CA GLU A 111 -0.90 12.99 12.82
C GLU A 111 -0.57 11.66 12.15
N GLN A 112 0.26 10.85 12.83
CA GLN A 112 0.65 9.53 12.32
C GLN A 112 0.03 8.41 13.16
N LEU A 113 -0.37 7.34 12.47
CA LEU A 113 -0.93 6.14 13.08
C LEU A 113 -0.44 4.89 12.33
N PRO A 114 -0.25 3.75 13.00
CA PRO A 114 -0.20 2.47 12.33
C PRO A 114 -1.47 2.23 11.51
N ILE A 115 -1.35 1.58 10.35
CA ILE A 115 -2.48 1.41 9.41
C ILE A 115 -3.69 0.73 10.06
N HIS A 116 -3.48 -0.26 10.93
CA HIS A 116 -4.58 -0.94 11.63
C HIS A 116 -5.35 0.00 12.56
N LEU A 117 -4.67 0.94 13.23
CA LEU A 117 -5.33 1.96 14.05
C LEU A 117 -6.05 3.01 13.19
N ALA A 118 -5.48 3.37 12.04
CA ALA A 118 -6.13 4.26 11.09
C ALA A 118 -7.45 3.66 10.58
N HIS A 119 -7.47 2.37 10.28
CA HIS A 119 -8.67 1.64 9.91
C HIS A 119 -9.68 1.55 11.07
N GLN A 120 -9.26 1.14 12.26
CA GLN A 120 -10.12 1.06 13.46
C GLN A 120 -10.78 2.42 13.83
N ARG A 121 -10.09 3.53 13.57
CA ARG A 121 -10.60 4.89 13.83
C ARG A 121 -11.42 5.47 12.68
N GLY A 122 -11.62 4.72 11.59
CA GLY A 122 -12.38 5.16 10.42
C GLY A 122 -11.68 6.20 9.56
N ILE A 123 -10.35 6.41 9.75
CA ILE A 123 -9.54 7.27 8.86
C ILE A 123 -9.41 6.63 7.49
N LEU A 124 -9.26 5.31 7.46
CA LEU A 124 -9.38 4.47 6.27
C LEU A 124 -10.65 3.65 6.42
N ASP A 125 -11.57 3.75 5.48
CA ASP A 125 -12.69 2.81 5.36
C ASP A 125 -12.21 1.43 4.85
N ASP A 126 -13.11 0.45 4.81
CA ASP A 126 -12.78 -0.91 4.41
C ASP A 126 -12.19 -0.98 2.99
N ASP A 127 -12.75 -0.21 2.06
CA ASP A 127 -12.33 -0.20 0.66
C ASP A 127 -10.96 0.43 0.50
N THR A 128 -10.73 1.58 1.11
CA THR A 128 -9.44 2.28 1.07
C THR A 128 -8.36 1.46 1.79
N HIS A 129 -8.68 0.83 2.92
CA HIS A 129 -7.75 -0.05 3.63
C HIS A 129 -7.34 -1.25 2.76
N ALA A 130 -8.31 -1.89 2.09
CA ALA A 130 -8.04 -3.00 1.18
C ALA A 130 -7.20 -2.56 -0.04
N GLU A 131 -7.47 -1.37 -0.59
CA GLU A 131 -6.69 -0.80 -1.70
C GLU A 131 -5.24 -0.53 -1.27
N VAL A 132 -5.03 0.03 -0.08
CA VAL A 132 -3.67 0.27 0.46
C VAL A 132 -2.92 -1.04 0.59
N LEU A 133 -3.51 -2.06 1.24
CA LEU A 133 -2.85 -3.36 1.39
C LEU A 133 -2.57 -4.02 0.04
N SER A 134 -3.48 -3.93 -0.91
CA SER A 134 -3.27 -4.48 -2.26
C SER A 134 -2.13 -3.77 -3.00
N SER A 135 -2.03 -2.46 -2.86
CA SER A 135 -0.94 -1.66 -3.42
C SER A 135 0.42 -2.05 -2.81
N LEU A 136 0.46 -2.33 -1.52
CA LEU A 136 1.67 -2.82 -0.83
C LEU A 136 2.06 -4.22 -1.31
N VAL A 137 1.11 -5.13 -1.45
CA VAL A 137 1.37 -6.47 -2.00
C VAL A 137 1.94 -6.36 -3.42
N PHE A 138 1.36 -5.52 -4.28
CA PHE A 138 1.89 -5.27 -5.63
C PHE A 138 3.34 -4.77 -5.59
N PHE A 139 3.63 -3.79 -4.75
CA PHE A 139 4.98 -3.25 -4.59
C PHE A 139 5.98 -4.35 -4.21
N PHE A 140 5.63 -5.18 -3.23
CA PHE A 140 6.52 -6.27 -2.80
C PHE A 140 6.68 -7.37 -3.83
N LEU A 141 5.60 -7.74 -4.54
CA LEU A 141 5.71 -8.67 -5.66
C LEU A 141 6.68 -8.14 -6.72
N THR A 142 6.56 -6.87 -7.09
CA THR A 142 7.46 -6.25 -8.06
C THR A 142 8.90 -6.21 -7.56
N LEU A 143 9.10 -5.80 -6.30
CA LEU A 143 10.43 -5.59 -5.72
C LEU A 143 11.17 -6.90 -5.45
N ARG A 144 10.48 -7.97 -5.07
CA ARG A 144 11.10 -9.21 -4.56
C ARG A 144 11.01 -10.39 -5.52
N VAL A 145 9.91 -10.49 -6.29
CA VAL A 145 9.66 -11.60 -7.22
C VAL A 145 10.02 -11.22 -8.65
N GLY A 146 9.75 -9.98 -9.02
CA GLY A 146 9.97 -9.49 -10.38
C GLY A 146 11.44 -9.57 -10.82
N PRO A 147 11.68 -9.93 -12.11
CA PRO A 147 13.02 -9.88 -12.69
C PRO A 147 13.62 -8.47 -12.60
N ASP A 148 14.91 -8.35 -12.32
CA ASP A 148 15.61 -7.07 -12.15
C ASP A 148 15.41 -6.14 -13.34
N VAL A 149 15.40 -6.67 -14.54
CA VAL A 149 15.24 -5.92 -15.81
C VAL A 149 13.85 -5.25 -15.90
N LEU A 150 12.80 -5.92 -15.40
CA LEU A 150 11.42 -5.40 -15.49
C LEU A 150 11.01 -4.58 -14.26
N ARG A 151 11.72 -4.75 -13.16
CA ARG A 151 11.40 -4.14 -11.86
C ARG A 151 11.35 -2.62 -11.93
N GLU A 152 12.40 -2.02 -12.46
CA GLU A 152 12.51 -0.55 -12.54
C GLU A 152 11.42 0.05 -13.43
N ASP A 153 11.17 -0.53 -14.59
CA ASP A 153 10.14 -0.04 -15.51
C ASP A 153 8.73 -0.20 -14.93
N THR A 154 8.44 -1.34 -14.29
CA THR A 154 7.15 -1.56 -13.63
C THR A 154 6.91 -0.56 -12.49
N LEU A 155 7.91 -0.35 -11.63
CA LEU A 155 7.82 0.60 -10.54
C LEU A 155 7.70 2.04 -11.04
N ARG A 156 8.43 2.41 -12.10
CA ARG A 156 8.34 3.74 -12.73
C ARG A 156 6.95 3.99 -13.32
N MET A 157 6.39 3.01 -14.02
CA MET A 157 5.04 3.12 -14.58
C MET A 157 3.97 3.21 -13.48
N ALA A 158 4.06 2.40 -12.44
CA ALA A 158 3.15 2.46 -11.31
C ALA A 158 3.24 3.80 -10.56
N SER A 159 4.46 4.34 -10.37
CA SER A 159 4.67 5.67 -9.81
C SER A 159 4.00 6.76 -10.63
N SER A 160 4.20 6.73 -11.95
CA SER A 160 3.59 7.72 -12.86
C SER A 160 2.07 7.62 -12.88
N ALA A 161 1.51 6.42 -12.87
CA ALA A 161 0.07 6.20 -12.96
C ALA A 161 -0.69 6.50 -11.66
N ARG A 162 -0.03 6.32 -10.48
CA ARG A 162 -0.68 6.38 -9.17
C ARG A 162 -0.08 7.40 -8.21
N GLY A 163 0.90 8.19 -8.64
CA GLY A 163 1.56 9.17 -7.78
C GLY A 163 2.40 8.56 -6.65
N TRP A 164 2.85 7.30 -6.79
CA TRP A 164 3.71 6.67 -5.81
C TRP A 164 5.11 7.23 -5.86
N GLN A 165 5.75 7.28 -4.70
CA GLN A 165 7.14 7.68 -4.57
C GLN A 165 7.92 6.62 -3.82
N TYR A 166 9.16 6.42 -4.24
CA TYR A 166 10.11 5.55 -3.56
C TYR A 166 11.14 6.42 -2.85
N THR A 167 11.39 6.13 -1.59
CA THR A 167 12.24 6.96 -0.74
C THR A 167 13.12 6.11 0.16
N SER A 168 14.26 6.66 0.55
CA SER A 168 15.08 6.16 1.65
C SER A 168 14.76 6.86 2.98
N LEU A 169 13.89 7.90 2.95
CA LEU A 169 13.53 8.69 4.13
C LEU A 169 12.82 7.85 5.18
N GLY A 170 13.09 8.09 6.45
CA GLY A 170 12.28 7.64 7.55
C GLY A 170 10.90 8.30 7.55
N PHE A 171 9.94 7.75 8.31
CA PHE A 171 8.58 8.29 8.28
C PHE A 171 8.52 9.73 8.81
N THR A 172 9.26 10.04 9.87
CA THR A 172 9.34 11.40 10.43
C THR A 172 9.92 12.41 9.43
N GLU A 173 10.99 12.03 8.73
CA GLU A 173 11.59 12.86 7.68
C GLU A 173 10.63 13.05 6.49
N TYR A 174 9.91 11.98 6.13
CA TYR A 174 8.87 12.04 5.10
C TYR A 174 7.77 13.03 5.49
N LEU A 175 7.24 12.97 6.72
CA LEU A 175 6.23 13.91 7.21
C LEU A 175 6.73 15.36 7.18
N ALA A 176 7.98 15.58 7.57
CA ALA A 176 8.58 16.93 7.51
C ALA A 176 8.72 17.47 6.08
N SER A 177 8.74 16.59 5.07
CA SER A 177 8.79 16.97 3.65
C SER A 177 7.43 17.29 3.05
N LEU A 178 6.32 16.93 3.72
CA LEU A 178 4.98 17.23 3.26
C LEU A 178 4.64 18.71 3.44
N PRO A 179 3.80 19.30 2.57
CA PRO A 179 3.28 20.65 2.78
C PRO A 179 2.51 20.71 4.11
N THR A 180 2.43 21.91 4.70
CA THR A 180 1.68 22.13 5.94
C THR A 180 0.25 21.57 5.80
N SER A 181 -0.18 20.72 6.72
CA SER A 181 -1.53 20.16 6.68
C SER A 181 -2.56 21.23 7.00
N THR A 182 -3.60 21.35 6.17
CA THR A 182 -4.76 22.15 6.50
C THR A 182 -5.89 21.17 6.85
N PRO A 183 -6.44 21.21 8.08
CA PRO A 183 -7.55 20.35 8.46
C PRO A 183 -8.71 20.55 7.48
N VAL A 184 -9.28 19.46 7.00
CA VAL A 184 -10.54 19.51 6.24
C VAL A 184 -11.61 19.99 7.20
N ALA A 185 -12.24 21.15 6.91
CA ALA A 185 -13.35 21.64 7.69
C ALA A 185 -14.45 20.57 7.66
N SER A 186 -14.75 19.98 8.82
CA SER A 186 -15.82 18.99 8.95
C SER A 186 -17.14 19.66 8.59
N THR A 187 -17.64 19.41 7.38
CA THR A 187 -18.98 19.78 6.96
C THR A 187 -19.95 18.89 7.73
N THR A 188 -20.30 19.32 8.94
CA THR A 188 -21.39 18.72 9.69
C THR A 188 -22.67 18.93 8.87
N LYS A 189 -23.05 17.92 8.08
CA LYS A 189 -24.38 17.87 7.47
C LYS A 189 -25.39 17.88 8.61
N LYS A 190 -25.95 19.06 8.94
CA LYS A 190 -27.16 19.16 9.74
C LYS A 190 -28.23 18.31 9.05
N ARG A 191 -28.53 17.15 9.61
CA ARG A 191 -29.77 16.45 9.31
C ARG A 191 -30.90 17.38 9.77
N SER A 192 -31.50 18.09 8.85
CA SER A 192 -32.80 18.74 9.10
C SER A 192 -33.84 17.63 9.26
N SER A 193 -34.22 17.36 10.49
CA SER A 193 -35.42 16.58 10.78
C SER A 193 -36.62 17.43 10.32
N VAL A 194 -37.14 17.06 9.15
CA VAL A 194 -38.50 17.51 8.76
C VAL A 194 -39.45 16.58 9.48
N ILE A 195 -40.02 17.06 10.59
CA ILE A 195 -41.23 16.52 11.19
C ILE A 195 -42.35 17.28 10.51
N GLY A 196 -43.17 16.55 9.79
CA GLY A 196 -44.45 16.97 9.24
C GLY A 196 -45.40 15.79 9.36
#